data_c0ce6b68c2a193646f5098a5f9d08ddb
#
_entry.id   c0ce6b68c2a193646f5098a5f9d08ddb
#
_cell.length_a   1.000
_cell.length_b   1.000
_cell.length_c   1.000
_cell.angle_alpha   90.00
_cell.angle_beta   90.00
_cell.angle_gamma   90.00
#
_symmetry.space_group_name_H-M   'P 1'
#
loop_
_entity.id
_entity.type
_entity.pdbx_description
1 polymer ?
#
loop_
_entity_poly.entity_id
_entity_poly.type
_entity_poly.pdbx_seq_one_letter_code
_entity_poly.pdbx_strand_id
1 'polypeptide(L)'
;MTLAPKVIAAGDLRVGLTAEYEREIEESDVLGFAANSGDFNPLHVDSGFAQHSRYSQRIVHGAFQIGLASALIGMHLPGRDVLLGSVNARFLSPLYFPSRVRVSGEITAWNVASRAGSVRVTVSDLASLAPASEITMAFTLQTGKPEQPAGATQQSRPVETAFSADRKVVILTGASGGIGAALLKALTEEFSVIALVHRHPLQEKPPHAVEVRADISASGWEQIITERLDGHPLYGIVHCAWAGMPKGGLLHCDPRLIEQQLAFGTSHVVRLARLLFSLVGSDGGRMVALGSAAGRHSPTLGLGAYSLAKSALEDTLRLLAPEMARKKIGINAVCPTFVSVGMNAQAQVDDLRIKREKALIPMGRICETEDIVGAVRYLLSPAASFISGQSIVLSGAQL
;
A
#
# COMPACT_ATOMS: atom_id res chain seq x y z
N MET A 1 5.12 1.43 40.75
CA MET A 1 4.21 2.51 40.33
C MET A 1 3.90 2.32 38.83
N THR A 2 2.69 1.97 38.48
CA THR A 2 2.26 1.87 37.07
C THR A 2 2.09 3.31 36.57
N LEU A 3 3.04 3.79 35.76
CA LEU A 3 2.93 5.10 35.10
C LEU A 3 1.75 5.03 34.11
N ALA A 4 0.78 5.93 34.25
CA ALA A 4 -0.27 6.05 33.26
C ALA A 4 0.30 6.56 31.93
N PRO A 5 -0.15 6.05 30.77
CA PRO A 5 0.32 6.53 29.48
C PRO A 5 -0.04 8.00 29.28
N LYS A 6 0.86 8.75 28.66
CA LYS A 6 0.59 10.14 28.25
C LYS A 6 -0.57 10.17 27.24
N VAL A 7 -1.25 11.29 27.20
CA VAL A 7 -2.29 11.55 26.20
C VAL A 7 -1.89 12.83 25.47
N ILE A 8 -1.50 12.68 24.21
CA ILE A 8 -1.21 13.82 23.34
C ILE A 8 -2.36 13.94 22.34
N ALA A 9 -3.04 15.07 22.32
CA ALA A 9 -4.14 15.27 21.38
C ALA A 9 -3.63 15.23 19.94
N ALA A 10 -4.44 14.70 19.00
CA ALA A 10 -4.06 14.58 17.60
C ALA A 10 -3.65 15.92 16.95
N GLY A 11 -4.23 17.04 17.43
CA GLY A 11 -3.89 18.39 16.97
C GLY A 11 -2.53 18.90 17.44
N ASP A 12 -1.98 18.32 18.51
CA ASP A 12 -0.69 18.72 19.09
C ASP A 12 0.48 17.90 18.55
N LEU A 13 0.17 16.80 17.84
CA LEU A 13 1.19 15.99 17.18
C LEU A 13 1.73 16.69 15.94
N ARG A 14 3.06 16.71 15.82
CA ARG A 14 3.76 17.29 14.67
C ARG A 14 5.09 16.57 14.42
N VAL A 15 5.59 16.65 13.22
CA VAL A 15 6.94 16.18 12.88
C VAL A 15 7.97 16.94 13.73
N GLY A 16 8.97 16.22 14.23
CA GLY A 16 9.99 16.73 15.13
C GLY A 16 9.61 16.69 16.62
N LEU A 17 8.39 16.27 16.99
CA LEU A 17 8.05 16.07 18.41
C LEU A 17 8.78 14.85 18.93
N THR A 18 9.45 14.99 20.10
CA THR A 18 10.31 13.97 20.69
C THR A 18 9.84 13.53 22.08
N ALA A 19 10.20 12.33 22.44
CA ALA A 19 10.13 11.84 23.82
C ALA A 19 11.27 10.85 24.07
N GLU A 20 11.62 10.69 25.34
CA GLU A 20 12.61 9.71 25.76
C GLU A 20 12.29 9.15 27.14
N TYR A 21 12.85 7.98 27.43
CA TYR A 21 12.91 7.39 28.77
C TYR A 21 14.18 6.55 28.91
N GLU A 22 14.57 6.27 30.15
CA GLU A 22 15.68 5.39 30.47
C GLU A 22 15.17 4.13 31.18
N ARG A 23 15.86 3.00 30.96
CA ARG A 23 15.53 1.72 31.58
C ARG A 23 16.81 0.95 31.86
N GLU A 24 16.85 0.29 33.01
CA GLU A 24 17.80 -0.75 33.30
C GLU A 24 17.34 -2.07 32.70
N ILE A 25 18.26 -2.80 32.10
CA ILE A 25 18.05 -4.13 31.54
C ILE A 25 18.86 -5.11 32.32
N GLU A 26 18.19 -6.05 32.96
CA GLU A 26 18.83 -7.08 33.77
C GLU A 26 18.65 -8.48 33.15
N GLU A 27 19.34 -9.47 33.73
CA GLU A 27 19.21 -10.86 33.29
C GLU A 27 17.76 -11.37 33.36
N SER A 28 17.01 -10.97 34.39
CA SER A 28 15.61 -11.32 34.57
C SER A 28 14.71 -10.83 33.39
N ASP A 29 15.03 -9.68 32.80
CA ASP A 29 14.32 -9.15 31.64
C ASP A 29 14.53 -10.04 30.39
N VAL A 30 15.81 -10.45 30.17
CA VAL A 30 16.18 -11.30 29.04
C VAL A 30 15.57 -12.69 29.17
N LEU A 31 15.64 -13.31 30.35
CA LEU A 31 15.04 -14.61 30.63
C LEU A 31 13.50 -14.55 30.57
N GLY A 32 12.92 -13.47 31.08
CA GLY A 32 11.46 -13.24 30.97
C GLY A 32 11.01 -13.07 29.52
N PHE A 33 11.77 -12.38 28.70
CA PHE A 33 11.49 -12.27 27.27
C PHE A 33 11.61 -13.62 26.58
N ALA A 34 12.65 -14.41 26.86
CA ALA A 34 12.81 -15.75 26.31
C ALA A 34 11.62 -16.65 26.66
N ALA A 35 11.16 -16.62 27.91
CA ALA A 35 10.00 -17.39 28.36
C ALA A 35 8.69 -16.98 27.65
N ASN A 36 8.47 -15.68 27.45
CA ASN A 36 7.26 -15.15 26.84
C ASN A 36 7.25 -15.30 25.31
N SER A 37 8.40 -15.18 24.66
CA SER A 37 8.52 -15.26 23.20
C SER A 37 8.77 -16.67 22.67
N GLY A 38 9.27 -17.59 23.52
CA GLY A 38 9.77 -18.91 23.12
C GLY A 38 11.17 -18.87 22.50
N ASP A 39 11.86 -17.72 22.49
CA ASP A 39 13.21 -17.56 21.91
C ASP A 39 14.28 -17.87 22.97
N PHE A 40 14.60 -19.16 23.12
CA PHE A 40 15.68 -19.66 23.96
C PHE A 40 16.99 -19.87 23.19
N ASN A 41 17.26 -19.05 22.18
CA ASN A 41 18.54 -19.11 21.49
C ASN A 41 19.70 -18.98 22.51
N PRO A 42 20.66 -19.94 22.51
CA PRO A 42 21.72 -19.99 23.55
C PRO A 42 22.58 -18.73 23.62
N LEU A 43 22.64 -17.93 22.57
CA LEU A 43 23.32 -16.64 22.56
C LEU A 43 22.76 -15.64 23.59
N HIS A 44 21.49 -15.80 23.98
CA HIS A 44 20.79 -14.95 24.94
C HIS A 44 20.75 -15.57 26.35
N VAL A 45 20.65 -16.90 26.45
CA VAL A 45 20.31 -17.56 27.71
C VAL A 45 21.41 -18.45 28.27
N ASP A 46 22.42 -18.86 27.47
CA ASP A 46 23.50 -19.74 27.87
C ASP A 46 24.84 -18.99 27.88
N SER A 47 25.40 -18.77 29.07
CA SER A 47 26.69 -18.09 29.26
C SER A 47 27.88 -18.87 28.71
N GLY A 48 27.85 -20.21 28.79
CA GLY A 48 28.90 -21.08 28.26
C GLY A 48 28.96 -21.02 26.74
N PHE A 49 27.83 -21.07 26.07
CA PHE A 49 27.73 -20.90 24.61
C PHE A 49 28.17 -19.50 24.19
N ALA A 50 27.62 -18.47 24.82
CA ALA A 50 27.89 -17.08 24.48
C ALA A 50 29.36 -16.69 24.63
N GLN A 51 30.06 -17.24 25.61
CA GLN A 51 31.50 -17.02 25.85
C GLN A 51 32.36 -17.46 24.67
N HIS A 52 31.94 -18.51 23.94
CA HIS A 52 32.65 -19.00 22.76
C HIS A 52 32.17 -18.36 21.45
N SER A 53 31.17 -17.47 21.51
CA SER A 53 30.71 -16.70 20.38
C SER A 53 31.58 -15.47 20.09
N ARG A 54 31.38 -14.85 18.95
CA ARG A 54 32.04 -13.56 18.61
C ARG A 54 31.71 -12.42 19.57
N TYR A 55 30.71 -12.59 20.45
CA TYR A 55 30.24 -11.57 21.40
C TYR A 55 30.87 -11.76 22.80
N SER A 56 31.45 -12.93 23.07
CA SER A 56 32.12 -13.27 24.32
C SER A 56 31.25 -13.26 25.59
N GLN A 57 30.00 -12.84 25.49
CA GLN A 57 29.00 -12.86 26.55
C GLN A 57 27.58 -12.82 25.95
N ARG A 58 26.58 -13.09 26.80
CA ARG A 58 25.18 -13.05 26.36
C ARG A 58 24.76 -11.64 25.98
N ILE A 59 23.88 -11.54 24.98
CA ILE A 59 23.34 -10.28 24.48
C ILE A 59 21.82 -10.28 24.61
N VAL A 60 21.24 -9.08 24.66
CA VAL A 60 19.80 -8.86 24.67
C VAL A 60 19.20 -9.25 23.30
N HIS A 61 18.01 -9.87 23.29
CA HIS A 61 17.28 -10.19 22.07
C HIS A 61 17.01 -8.91 21.25
N GLY A 62 17.15 -8.99 19.93
CA GLY A 62 16.78 -7.89 19.05
C GLY A 62 15.31 -7.51 19.20
N ALA A 63 14.44 -8.50 19.25
CA ALA A 63 13.00 -8.29 19.41
C ALA A 63 12.62 -7.64 20.77
N PHE A 64 13.40 -7.84 21.82
CA PHE A 64 13.23 -7.11 23.08
C PHE A 64 13.40 -5.60 22.90
N GLN A 65 14.36 -5.17 22.08
CA GLN A 65 14.55 -3.74 21.78
C GLN A 65 13.37 -3.16 21.01
N ILE A 66 12.71 -3.95 20.16
CA ILE A 66 11.43 -3.55 19.51
C ILE A 66 10.36 -3.35 20.59
N GLY A 67 10.31 -4.18 21.62
CA GLY A 67 9.43 -4.00 22.78
C GLY A 67 9.68 -2.68 23.53
N LEU A 68 10.93 -2.27 23.69
CA LEU A 68 11.28 -0.97 24.28
C LEU A 68 10.77 0.19 23.43
N ALA A 69 10.92 0.10 22.10
CA ALA A 69 10.39 1.11 21.18
C ALA A 69 8.85 1.17 21.22
N SER A 70 8.19 0.02 21.29
CA SER A 70 6.73 -0.06 21.49
C SER A 70 6.28 0.61 22.78
N ALA A 71 7.03 0.40 23.87
CA ALA A 71 6.74 1.05 25.16
C ALA A 71 6.86 2.59 25.06
N LEU A 72 7.87 3.12 24.35
CA LEU A 72 7.98 4.56 24.11
C LEU A 72 6.74 5.09 23.41
N ILE A 73 6.31 4.41 22.37
CA ILE A 73 5.16 4.84 21.55
C ILE A 73 3.86 4.76 22.36
N GLY A 74 3.62 3.66 23.05
CA GLY A 74 2.40 3.44 23.81
C GLY A 74 2.28 4.26 25.09
N MET A 75 3.42 4.64 25.69
CA MET A 75 3.42 5.32 26.99
C MET A 75 3.79 6.80 26.90
N HIS A 76 4.55 7.23 25.87
CA HIS A 76 5.16 8.56 25.85
C HIS A 76 4.86 9.37 24.60
N LEU A 77 4.91 8.75 23.38
CA LEU A 77 4.84 9.49 22.11
C LEU A 77 4.30 8.62 20.95
N PRO A 78 3.05 8.75 20.55
CA PRO A 78 2.01 9.68 21.01
C PRO A 78 1.35 9.30 22.33
N GLY A 79 1.57 8.10 22.87
CA GLY A 79 1.03 7.64 24.13
C GLY A 79 -0.25 6.82 23.98
N ARG A 80 -1.23 7.00 24.90
CA ARG A 80 -2.49 6.25 24.90
C ARG A 80 -3.21 6.37 23.54
N ASP A 81 -4.02 5.40 23.23
CA ASP A 81 -4.86 5.33 22.03
C ASP A 81 -4.08 5.07 20.71
N VAL A 82 -2.79 4.73 20.81
CA VAL A 82 -1.97 4.34 19.67
C VAL A 82 -2.17 2.87 19.30
N LEU A 83 -2.27 2.60 18.00
CA LEU A 83 -2.18 1.26 17.43
C LEU A 83 -0.98 1.21 16.47
N LEU A 84 -0.08 0.25 16.69
CA LEU A 84 1.07 0.03 15.81
C LEU A 84 0.62 -0.70 14.54
N GLY A 85 1.04 -0.19 13.38
CA GLY A 85 0.72 -0.76 12.07
C GLY A 85 1.87 -1.54 11.44
N SER A 86 3.12 -1.04 11.58
CA SER A 86 4.30 -1.71 11.05
C SER A 86 5.55 -1.35 11.82
N VAL A 87 6.54 -2.24 11.76
CA VAL A 87 7.85 -2.07 12.41
C VAL A 87 8.94 -2.38 11.40
N ASN A 88 9.93 -1.49 11.31
CA ASN A 88 11.19 -1.72 10.60
C ASN A 88 12.33 -1.46 11.57
N ALA A 89 13.16 -2.48 11.86
CA ALA A 89 14.22 -2.40 12.83
C ALA A 89 15.59 -2.73 12.21
N ARG A 90 16.59 -1.94 12.57
CA ARG A 90 18.00 -2.19 12.26
C ARG A 90 18.76 -2.30 13.56
N PHE A 91 19.42 -3.45 13.77
CA PHE A 91 20.30 -3.70 14.92
C PHE A 91 21.72 -3.33 14.53
N LEU A 92 22.28 -2.33 15.19
CA LEU A 92 23.54 -1.69 14.80
C LEU A 92 24.71 -2.25 15.61
N SER A 93 24.48 -2.51 16.91
CA SER A 93 25.47 -3.08 17.79
C SER A 93 24.81 -4.03 18.80
N PRO A 94 25.54 -5.03 19.32
CA PRO A 94 25.04 -5.90 20.38
C PRO A 94 24.77 -5.09 21.64
N LEU A 95 23.62 -5.32 22.26
CA LEU A 95 23.28 -4.77 23.56
C LEU A 95 23.52 -5.84 24.60
N TYR A 96 24.41 -5.55 25.53
CA TYR A 96 24.76 -6.44 26.63
C TYR A 96 23.87 -6.18 27.85
N PHE A 97 23.92 -7.06 28.83
CA PHE A 97 23.26 -6.88 30.13
C PHE A 97 24.13 -7.42 31.26
N PRO A 98 24.07 -6.82 32.49
CA PRO A 98 23.20 -5.69 32.83
C PRO A 98 23.65 -4.40 32.14
N SER A 99 22.70 -3.56 31.74
CA SER A 99 22.99 -2.26 31.11
C SER A 99 21.86 -1.26 31.37
N ARG A 100 22.17 0.03 31.23
CA ARG A 100 21.21 1.11 31.27
C ARG A 100 21.09 1.71 29.88
N VAL A 101 19.88 1.75 29.34
CA VAL A 101 19.63 2.24 28.01
C VAL A 101 18.75 3.49 28.04
N ARG A 102 18.98 4.37 27.04
CA ARG A 102 18.07 5.45 26.69
C ARG A 102 17.32 5.05 25.45
N VAL A 103 15.99 5.17 25.51
CA VAL A 103 15.08 4.98 24.39
C VAL A 103 14.52 6.35 24.02
N SER A 104 14.95 6.89 22.88
CA SER A 104 14.53 8.19 22.38
C SER A 104 13.75 8.03 21.08
N GLY A 105 12.70 8.81 20.89
CA GLY A 105 11.85 8.77 19.70
C GLY A 105 11.50 10.15 19.19
N GLU A 106 11.33 10.25 17.87
CA GLU A 106 10.94 11.45 17.15
C GLU A 106 9.84 11.11 16.14
N ILE A 107 8.79 11.92 16.09
CA ILE A 107 7.77 11.81 15.02
C ILE A 107 8.41 12.25 13.71
N THR A 108 8.50 11.34 12.74
CA THR A 108 9.06 11.57 11.42
C THR A 108 8.01 11.84 10.35
N ALA A 109 6.76 11.42 10.59
CA ALA A 109 5.61 11.73 9.76
C ALA A 109 4.35 11.80 10.60
N TRP A 110 3.47 12.75 10.30
CA TRP A 110 2.16 12.87 10.91
C TRP A 110 1.15 13.44 9.91
N ASN A 111 -0.02 12.82 9.84
CA ASN A 111 -1.13 13.30 9.05
C ASN A 111 -2.38 13.37 9.94
N VAL A 112 -2.87 14.59 10.18
CA VAL A 112 -4.00 14.86 11.07
C VAL A 112 -5.30 14.23 10.55
N ALA A 113 -5.51 14.26 9.23
CA ALA A 113 -6.76 13.78 8.63
C ALA A 113 -6.89 12.25 8.70
N SER A 114 -5.79 11.51 8.46
CA SER A 114 -5.77 10.05 8.57
C SER A 114 -5.45 9.58 9.99
N ARG A 115 -5.05 10.47 10.89
CA ARG A 115 -4.58 10.19 12.25
C ARG A 115 -3.47 9.11 12.26
N ALA A 116 -2.65 9.10 11.21
CA ALA A 116 -1.56 8.15 11.01
C ALA A 116 -0.22 8.88 10.98
N GLY A 117 0.80 8.22 11.50
CA GLY A 117 2.15 8.77 11.54
C GLY A 117 3.23 7.72 11.66
N SER A 118 4.46 8.16 11.74
CA SER A 118 5.60 7.30 12.06
C SER A 118 6.51 7.93 13.09
N VAL A 119 7.10 7.08 13.92
CA VAL A 119 8.10 7.44 14.93
C VAL A 119 9.39 6.70 14.59
N ARG A 120 10.49 7.43 14.57
CA ARG A 120 11.84 6.83 14.60
C ARG A 120 12.28 6.74 16.05
N VAL A 121 12.65 5.55 16.48
CA VAL A 121 13.13 5.27 17.85
C VAL A 121 14.56 4.80 17.78
N THR A 122 15.41 5.33 18.65
CA THR A 122 16.79 4.88 18.85
C THR A 122 16.92 4.33 20.26
N VAL A 123 17.47 3.13 20.38
CA VAL A 123 17.87 2.53 21.65
C VAL A 123 19.38 2.66 21.77
N SER A 124 19.86 3.38 22.76
CA SER A 124 21.30 3.62 22.98
C SER A 124 21.73 3.09 24.36
N ASP A 125 22.84 2.40 24.41
CA ASP A 125 23.50 2.06 25.68
C ASP A 125 24.13 3.32 26.28
N LEU A 126 23.80 3.62 27.53
CA LEU A 126 24.30 4.83 28.21
C LEU A 126 25.76 4.73 28.62
N ALA A 127 26.35 3.53 28.71
CA ALA A 127 27.76 3.37 29.05
C ALA A 127 28.66 3.68 27.85
N SER A 128 28.29 3.19 26.65
CA SER A 128 29.05 3.41 25.42
C SER A 128 28.58 4.61 24.62
N LEU A 129 27.40 5.16 24.91
CA LEU A 129 26.66 6.17 24.11
C LEU A 129 26.40 5.75 22.65
N ALA A 130 26.64 4.49 22.32
CA ALA A 130 26.46 3.96 20.99
C ALA A 130 24.99 3.53 20.77
N PRO A 131 24.42 3.77 19.58
CA PRO A 131 23.12 3.24 19.24
C PRO A 131 23.18 1.72 19.05
N ALA A 132 22.36 1.00 19.82
CA ALA A 132 22.20 -0.45 19.68
C ALA A 132 21.21 -0.79 18.57
N SER A 133 20.15 0.01 18.42
CA SER A 133 19.18 -0.16 17.32
C SER A 133 18.51 1.14 16.91
N GLU A 134 18.09 1.18 15.63
CA GLU A 134 17.19 2.18 15.06
C GLU A 134 15.91 1.47 14.59
N ILE A 135 14.76 1.95 15.04
CA ILE A 135 13.48 1.29 14.84
C ILE A 135 12.48 2.34 14.34
N THR A 136 11.94 2.15 13.16
CA THR A 136 10.86 3.00 12.64
C THR A 136 9.54 2.25 12.77
N MET A 137 8.57 2.87 13.42
CA MET A 137 7.25 2.30 13.64
C MET A 137 6.18 3.21 13.06
N ALA A 138 5.33 2.67 12.20
CA ALA A 138 4.11 3.35 11.77
C ALA A 138 3.00 3.11 12.79
N PHE A 139 2.20 4.14 13.04
CA PHE A 139 1.09 4.08 13.99
C PHE A 139 -0.14 4.81 13.49
N THR A 140 -1.30 4.45 14.08
CA THR A 140 -2.54 5.21 13.97
C THR A 140 -3.06 5.53 15.36
N LEU A 141 -3.71 6.69 15.54
CA LEU A 141 -4.45 6.99 16.76
C LEU A 141 -5.88 6.49 16.65
N GLN A 142 -6.25 5.63 17.59
CA GLN A 142 -7.64 5.19 17.72
C GLN A 142 -8.50 6.36 18.22
N THR A 143 -9.69 6.50 17.66
CA THR A 143 -10.71 7.32 18.28
C THR A 143 -11.23 6.55 19.50
N GLY A 144 -11.21 7.14 20.67
CA GLY A 144 -11.99 6.62 21.80
C GLY A 144 -13.44 6.39 21.33
N LYS A 145 -14.10 5.33 21.81
CA LYS A 145 -15.57 5.22 21.63
C LYS A 145 -16.14 6.58 21.98
N PRO A 146 -16.97 7.22 21.14
CA PRO A 146 -17.62 8.44 21.54
C PRO A 146 -18.38 8.14 22.83
N GLU A 147 -18.09 8.88 23.92
CA GLU A 147 -18.96 8.91 25.10
C GLU A 147 -20.34 9.28 24.58
N GLN A 148 -21.27 8.36 24.68
CA GLN A 148 -22.66 8.65 24.36
C GLN A 148 -23.14 9.73 25.35
N PRO A 149 -23.49 10.92 24.89
CA PRO A 149 -24.21 11.85 25.75
C PRO A 149 -25.53 11.18 26.13
N ALA A 150 -25.74 10.98 27.43
CA ALA A 150 -26.99 10.49 27.97
C ALA A 150 -28.10 11.44 27.50
N GLY A 151 -29.01 10.96 26.65
CA GLY A 151 -30.28 11.61 26.36
C GLY A 151 -30.44 12.34 25.03
N ALA A 152 -29.81 11.90 23.96
CA ALA A 152 -30.26 12.28 22.63
C ALA A 152 -30.61 11.01 21.84
N THR A 153 -31.89 10.79 21.64
CA THR A 153 -32.42 9.86 20.65
C THR A 153 -32.02 10.38 19.27
N GLN A 154 -30.78 10.10 18.89
CA GLN A 154 -30.40 10.20 17.49
C GLN A 154 -31.07 9.02 16.80
N GLN A 155 -32.13 9.31 16.09
CA GLN A 155 -32.59 8.47 15.01
C GLN A 155 -31.38 8.16 14.16
N SER A 156 -30.92 6.90 14.20
CA SER A 156 -29.97 6.34 13.28
C SER A 156 -30.50 6.64 11.88
N ARG A 157 -29.90 7.64 11.19
CA ARG A 157 -30.03 7.69 9.75
C ARG A 157 -29.56 6.32 9.26
N PRO A 158 -30.38 5.60 8.49
CA PRO A 158 -29.93 4.38 7.86
C PRO A 158 -28.62 4.75 7.13
N VAL A 159 -27.54 4.02 7.38
CA VAL A 159 -26.41 4.01 6.47
C VAL A 159 -27.04 3.53 5.16
N GLU A 160 -27.32 4.46 4.24
CA GLU A 160 -27.71 4.07 2.89
C GLU A 160 -26.71 3.03 2.47
N THR A 161 -27.16 1.81 2.30
CA THR A 161 -26.35 0.71 1.81
C THR A 161 -25.76 1.20 0.50
N ALA A 162 -24.47 1.51 0.51
CA ALA A 162 -23.80 2.20 -0.59
C ALA A 162 -23.84 1.38 -1.90
N PHE A 163 -24.27 0.10 -1.79
CA PHE A 163 -24.33 -0.84 -2.90
C PHE A 163 -25.70 -1.50 -2.98
N SER A 164 -26.23 -1.59 -4.19
CA SER A 164 -27.45 -2.32 -4.49
C SER A 164 -27.15 -3.82 -4.52
N ALA A 165 -28.02 -4.64 -3.92
CA ALA A 165 -27.83 -6.08 -3.80
C ALA A 165 -27.82 -6.82 -5.16
N ASP A 166 -28.38 -6.20 -6.21
CA ASP A 166 -28.45 -6.72 -7.58
C ASP A 166 -27.21 -6.39 -8.43
N ARG A 167 -26.30 -5.56 -7.92
CA ARG A 167 -25.10 -5.11 -8.65
C ARG A 167 -23.82 -5.65 -8.02
N LYS A 168 -22.95 -6.22 -8.86
CA LYS A 168 -21.62 -6.65 -8.43
C LYS A 168 -20.74 -5.45 -8.08
N VAL A 169 -19.91 -5.58 -7.04
CA VAL A 169 -19.03 -4.49 -6.60
C VAL A 169 -17.65 -4.62 -7.26
N VAL A 170 -17.15 -3.53 -7.83
CA VAL A 170 -15.84 -3.42 -8.46
C VAL A 170 -15.05 -2.26 -7.83
N ILE A 171 -13.77 -2.45 -7.56
CA ILE A 171 -12.85 -1.37 -7.18
C ILE A 171 -12.18 -0.83 -8.45
N LEU A 172 -12.15 0.49 -8.60
CA LEU A 172 -11.37 1.18 -9.62
C LEU A 172 -10.31 2.06 -8.95
N THR A 173 -9.03 1.71 -9.06
CA THR A 173 -7.95 2.57 -8.58
C THR A 173 -7.58 3.61 -9.62
N GLY A 174 -7.19 4.81 -9.18
CA GLY A 174 -6.85 5.90 -10.10
C GLY A 174 -8.06 6.49 -10.83
N ALA A 175 -9.24 6.42 -10.22
CA ALA A 175 -10.52 6.82 -10.79
C ALA A 175 -10.60 8.30 -11.20
N SER A 176 -9.79 9.19 -10.59
CA SER A 176 -9.72 10.62 -10.95
C SER A 176 -8.78 10.94 -12.12
N GLY A 177 -8.05 9.95 -12.66
CA GLY A 177 -7.19 10.13 -13.85
C GLY A 177 -8.01 10.12 -15.16
N GLY A 178 -7.40 10.56 -16.29
CA GLY A 178 -8.13 10.66 -17.57
C GLY A 178 -8.74 9.33 -18.05
N ILE A 179 -7.96 8.23 -18.03
CA ILE A 179 -8.48 6.88 -18.35
C ILE A 179 -9.41 6.39 -17.23
N GLY A 180 -9.06 6.64 -15.96
CA GLY A 180 -9.88 6.22 -14.82
C GLY A 180 -11.26 6.85 -14.80
N ALA A 181 -11.39 8.13 -15.16
CA ALA A 181 -12.68 8.81 -15.23
C ALA A 181 -13.60 8.22 -16.34
N ALA A 182 -13.04 7.90 -17.50
CA ALA A 182 -13.80 7.24 -18.57
C ALA A 182 -14.25 5.83 -18.16
N LEU A 183 -13.34 5.06 -17.50
CA LEU A 183 -13.68 3.75 -16.95
C LEU A 183 -14.74 3.86 -15.86
N LEU A 184 -14.65 4.84 -14.95
CA LEU A 184 -15.61 5.05 -13.87
C LEU A 184 -17.03 5.25 -14.46
N LYS A 185 -17.16 6.15 -15.45
CA LYS A 185 -18.45 6.41 -16.12
C LYS A 185 -19.03 5.14 -16.72
N ALA A 186 -18.22 4.39 -17.46
CA ALA A 186 -18.68 3.18 -18.14
C ALA A 186 -19.00 2.02 -17.17
N LEU A 187 -18.18 1.83 -16.15
CA LEU A 187 -18.36 0.73 -15.20
C LEU A 187 -19.58 0.92 -14.30
N THR A 188 -19.95 2.17 -13.98
CA THR A 188 -21.14 2.44 -13.17
C THR A 188 -22.46 2.16 -13.89
N GLU A 189 -22.45 1.91 -15.19
CA GLU A 189 -23.62 1.40 -15.91
C GLU A 189 -23.99 -0.03 -15.48
N GLU A 190 -23.01 -0.88 -15.15
CA GLU A 190 -23.19 -2.31 -14.88
C GLU A 190 -22.88 -2.69 -13.42
N PHE A 191 -21.98 -1.97 -12.77
CA PHE A 191 -21.42 -2.29 -11.44
C PHE A 191 -21.70 -1.21 -10.43
N SER A 192 -21.66 -1.57 -9.15
CA SER A 192 -21.38 -0.63 -8.08
C SER A 192 -19.88 -0.45 -7.99
N VAL A 193 -19.37 0.79 -8.02
CA VAL A 193 -17.92 1.05 -8.12
C VAL A 193 -17.40 1.76 -6.89
N ILE A 194 -16.41 1.17 -6.22
CA ILE A 194 -15.57 1.87 -5.26
C ILE A 194 -14.48 2.59 -6.05
N ALA A 195 -14.64 3.90 -6.21
CA ALA A 195 -13.71 4.77 -6.91
C ALA A 195 -12.58 5.19 -5.97
N LEU A 196 -11.42 4.54 -6.07
CA LEU A 196 -10.27 4.85 -5.24
C LEU A 196 -9.51 6.03 -5.83
N VAL A 197 -9.43 7.13 -5.06
CA VAL A 197 -8.72 8.35 -5.42
C VAL A 197 -7.64 8.65 -4.39
N HIS A 198 -6.55 9.34 -4.79
CA HIS A 198 -5.47 9.71 -3.89
C HIS A 198 -5.40 11.23 -3.69
N ARG A 199 -4.74 11.95 -4.60
CA ARG A 199 -4.49 13.40 -4.47
C ARG A 199 -5.66 14.25 -4.94
N HIS A 200 -6.32 13.81 -6.01
CA HIS A 200 -7.40 14.54 -6.65
C HIS A 200 -8.72 13.81 -6.43
N PRO A 201 -9.77 14.49 -5.96
CA PRO A 201 -11.11 13.92 -5.88
C PRO A 201 -11.67 13.65 -7.29
N LEU A 202 -12.80 12.96 -7.34
CA LEU A 202 -13.56 12.83 -8.58
C LEU A 202 -14.06 14.21 -9.03
N GLN A 203 -13.96 14.50 -10.31
CA GLN A 203 -14.56 15.71 -10.90
C GLN A 203 -16.08 15.57 -10.97
N GLU A 204 -16.55 14.38 -11.34
CA GLU A 204 -17.96 14.01 -11.35
C GLU A 204 -18.12 12.69 -10.62
N LYS A 205 -19.18 12.58 -9.83
CA LYS A 205 -19.55 11.35 -9.12
C LYS A 205 -20.78 10.74 -9.80
N PRO A 206 -20.60 9.76 -10.71
CA PRO A 206 -21.74 9.12 -11.36
C PRO A 206 -22.56 8.30 -10.34
N PRO A 207 -23.82 7.97 -10.67
CA PRO A 207 -24.63 7.04 -9.88
C PRO A 207 -23.88 5.72 -9.69
N HIS A 208 -24.12 5.04 -8.56
CA HIS A 208 -23.46 3.78 -8.19
C HIS A 208 -21.93 3.86 -8.00
N ALA A 209 -21.36 5.07 -7.90
CA ALA A 209 -19.97 5.28 -7.51
C ALA A 209 -19.86 5.73 -6.05
N VAL A 210 -18.96 5.09 -5.31
CA VAL A 210 -18.57 5.50 -3.95
C VAL A 210 -17.13 5.95 -3.99
N GLU A 211 -16.88 7.23 -3.76
CA GLU A 211 -15.53 7.75 -3.66
C GLU A 211 -14.88 7.32 -2.34
N VAL A 212 -13.70 6.74 -2.43
CA VAL A 212 -12.85 6.42 -1.27
C VAL A 212 -11.48 7.05 -1.48
N ARG A 213 -11.05 7.88 -0.55
CA ARG A 213 -9.72 8.48 -0.59
C ARG A 213 -8.72 7.60 0.12
N ALA A 214 -7.76 7.03 -0.62
CA ALA A 214 -6.70 6.21 -0.06
C ALA A 214 -5.45 6.21 -0.95
N ASP A 215 -4.29 6.06 -0.31
CA ASP A 215 -3.02 5.83 -1.00
C ASP A 215 -2.72 4.33 -0.98
N ILE A 216 -2.74 3.68 -2.13
CA ILE A 216 -2.45 2.24 -2.26
C ILE A 216 -0.99 1.90 -1.94
N SER A 217 -0.09 2.88 -1.89
CA SER A 217 1.30 2.69 -1.45
C SER A 217 1.44 2.66 0.08
N ALA A 218 0.51 3.28 0.81
CA ALA A 218 0.48 3.28 2.26
C ALA A 218 -0.08 1.96 2.83
N SER A 219 -0.02 1.79 4.15
CA SER A 219 -0.70 0.71 4.88
C SER A 219 -2.14 1.11 5.24
N GLY A 220 -3.02 0.12 5.44
CA GLY A 220 -4.36 0.30 6.01
C GLY A 220 -5.47 0.63 5.01
N TRP A 221 -5.18 0.90 3.74
CA TRP A 221 -6.22 1.16 2.74
C TRP A 221 -7.11 -0.06 2.48
N GLU A 222 -6.59 -1.27 2.64
CA GLU A 222 -7.36 -2.52 2.50
C GLU A 222 -8.48 -2.60 3.54
N GLN A 223 -8.20 -2.17 4.77
CA GLN A 223 -9.20 -2.14 5.83
C GLN A 223 -10.30 -1.12 5.51
N ILE A 224 -9.96 0.07 5.03
CA ILE A 224 -10.94 1.09 4.61
C ILE A 224 -11.90 0.50 3.55
N ILE A 225 -11.36 -0.25 2.58
CA ILE A 225 -12.17 -0.91 1.56
C ILE A 225 -13.07 -1.99 2.17
N THR A 226 -12.52 -2.84 3.04
CA THR A 226 -13.27 -3.91 3.69
C THR A 226 -14.45 -3.36 4.51
N GLU A 227 -14.21 -2.31 5.28
CA GLU A 227 -15.25 -1.61 6.04
C GLU A 227 -16.31 -0.99 5.10
N ARG A 228 -15.89 -0.42 3.97
CA ARG A 228 -16.82 0.18 3.01
C ARG A 228 -17.67 -0.86 2.27
N LEU A 229 -17.15 -2.06 2.07
CA LEU A 229 -17.89 -3.17 1.46
C LEU A 229 -19.03 -3.68 2.37
N ASP A 230 -18.95 -3.48 3.69
CA ASP A 230 -19.99 -3.85 4.65
C ASP A 230 -20.55 -5.27 4.43
N GLY A 231 -19.65 -6.23 4.23
CA GLY A 231 -19.99 -7.63 3.99
C GLY A 231 -20.38 -7.98 2.54
N HIS A 232 -20.51 -7.02 1.62
CA HIS A 232 -20.73 -7.31 0.21
C HIS A 232 -19.49 -7.99 -0.41
N PRO A 233 -19.65 -9.06 -1.19
CA PRO A 233 -18.54 -9.70 -1.87
C PRO A 233 -17.95 -8.77 -2.95
N LEU A 234 -16.62 -8.76 -3.02
CA LEU A 234 -15.91 -8.03 -4.07
C LEU A 234 -15.85 -8.89 -5.34
N TYR A 235 -16.43 -8.39 -6.45
CA TYR A 235 -16.39 -9.08 -7.73
C TYR A 235 -15.12 -8.79 -8.52
N GLY A 236 -14.64 -7.54 -8.50
CA GLY A 236 -13.50 -7.22 -9.34
C GLY A 236 -12.68 -6.02 -8.93
N ILE A 237 -11.49 -5.93 -9.54
CA ILE A 237 -10.59 -4.79 -9.39
C ILE A 237 -10.10 -4.35 -10.78
N VAL A 238 -10.23 -3.06 -11.07
CA VAL A 238 -9.58 -2.41 -12.21
C VAL A 238 -8.46 -1.50 -11.67
N HIS A 239 -7.22 -1.89 -11.95
CA HIS A 239 -6.05 -1.16 -11.48
C HIS A 239 -5.56 -0.18 -12.55
N CYS A 240 -5.88 1.10 -12.39
CA CYS A 240 -5.51 2.20 -13.27
C CYS A 240 -4.55 3.22 -12.61
N ALA A 241 -4.35 3.15 -11.28
CA ALA A 241 -3.46 4.04 -10.56
C ALA A 241 -2.00 3.84 -10.96
N TRP A 242 -1.27 4.93 -11.17
CA TRP A 242 0.16 4.92 -11.47
C TRP A 242 0.87 6.18 -10.96
N ALA A 243 2.15 6.05 -10.57
CA ALA A 243 2.95 7.14 -9.98
C ALA A 243 3.56 8.10 -11.02
N GLY A 244 2.91 8.30 -12.15
CA GLY A 244 3.42 9.15 -13.22
C GLY A 244 4.32 8.38 -14.21
N MET A 245 4.84 9.11 -15.19
CA MET A 245 5.65 8.56 -16.28
C MET A 245 7.00 9.29 -16.31
N PRO A 246 7.97 8.90 -15.45
CA PRO A 246 9.28 9.52 -15.41
C PRO A 246 9.99 9.34 -16.75
N LYS A 247 10.60 10.43 -17.22
CA LYS A 247 11.38 10.44 -18.46
C LYS A 247 12.84 10.15 -18.16
N GLY A 248 13.52 9.48 -19.08
CA GLY A 248 14.94 9.15 -19.03
C GLY A 248 15.21 7.66 -19.31
N GLY A 249 16.43 7.38 -19.72
CA GLY A 249 16.91 6.01 -19.90
C GLY A 249 17.30 5.36 -18.57
N LEU A 250 17.36 4.02 -18.52
CA LEU A 250 17.72 3.29 -17.29
C LEU A 250 19.13 3.56 -16.81
N LEU A 251 20.08 3.80 -17.72
CA LEU A 251 21.49 4.00 -17.36
C LEU A 251 21.73 5.20 -16.44
N HIS A 252 20.86 6.21 -16.49
CA HIS A 252 20.99 7.45 -15.71
C HIS A 252 19.80 7.70 -14.80
N CYS A 253 18.94 6.69 -14.60
CA CYS A 253 17.78 6.81 -13.71
C CYS A 253 18.20 6.63 -12.26
N ASP A 254 17.63 7.46 -11.35
CA ASP A 254 17.80 7.25 -9.91
C ASP A 254 17.23 5.87 -9.53
N PRO A 255 18.02 4.99 -8.88
CA PRO A 255 17.53 3.67 -8.42
C PRO A 255 16.26 3.74 -7.58
N ARG A 256 16.11 4.76 -6.73
CA ARG A 256 14.90 4.97 -5.92
C ARG A 256 13.65 5.20 -6.78
N LEU A 257 13.81 5.87 -7.91
CA LEU A 257 12.71 6.08 -8.85
C LEU A 257 12.33 4.77 -9.54
N ILE A 258 13.31 3.92 -9.86
CA ILE A 258 13.07 2.57 -10.40
C ILE A 258 12.31 1.73 -9.36
N GLU A 259 12.74 1.71 -8.11
CA GLU A 259 12.07 0.99 -7.02
C GLU A 259 10.63 1.45 -6.82
N GLN A 260 10.41 2.77 -6.80
CA GLN A 260 9.08 3.36 -6.69
C GLN A 260 8.17 2.94 -7.85
N GLN A 261 8.65 2.99 -9.08
CA GLN A 261 7.87 2.59 -10.25
C GLN A 261 7.59 1.08 -10.24
N LEU A 262 8.59 0.25 -9.90
CA LEU A 262 8.43 -1.20 -9.78
C LEU A 262 7.39 -1.58 -8.73
N ALA A 263 7.30 -0.88 -7.61
CA ALA A 263 6.31 -1.16 -6.58
C ALA A 263 4.87 -1.12 -7.14
N PHE A 264 4.55 -0.19 -8.05
CA PHE A 264 3.25 -0.11 -8.72
C PHE A 264 2.97 -1.29 -9.65
N GLY A 265 3.99 -1.86 -10.28
CA GLY A 265 3.88 -3.05 -11.14
C GLY A 265 3.95 -4.38 -10.38
N THR A 266 4.39 -4.39 -9.13
CA THR A 266 4.65 -5.62 -8.37
C THR A 266 3.90 -5.65 -7.04
N SER A 267 4.48 -5.12 -5.97
CA SER A 267 3.93 -5.25 -4.60
C SER A 267 2.51 -4.68 -4.46
N HIS A 268 2.18 -3.56 -5.12
CA HIS A 268 0.82 -3.03 -5.07
C HIS A 268 -0.18 -3.91 -5.82
N VAL A 269 0.22 -4.49 -6.96
CA VAL A 269 -0.59 -5.48 -7.69
C VAL A 269 -0.86 -6.71 -6.83
N VAL A 270 0.17 -7.24 -6.15
CA VAL A 270 0.03 -8.38 -5.23
C VAL A 270 -0.92 -8.04 -4.07
N ARG A 271 -0.84 -6.84 -3.49
CA ARG A 271 -1.76 -6.40 -2.42
C ARG A 271 -3.21 -6.34 -2.91
N LEU A 272 -3.44 -5.76 -4.09
CA LEU A 272 -4.76 -5.72 -4.72
C LEU A 272 -5.31 -7.14 -5.00
N ALA A 273 -4.47 -8.03 -5.53
CA ALA A 273 -4.83 -9.42 -5.77
C ALA A 273 -5.18 -10.16 -4.48
N ARG A 274 -4.41 -9.98 -3.39
CA ARG A 274 -4.72 -10.54 -2.06
C ARG A 274 -6.05 -10.04 -1.52
N LEU A 275 -6.32 -8.74 -1.66
CA LEU A 275 -7.60 -8.17 -1.23
C LEU A 275 -8.77 -8.83 -2.00
N LEU A 276 -8.68 -8.90 -3.33
CA LEU A 276 -9.71 -9.56 -4.14
C LEU A 276 -9.86 -11.04 -3.75
N PHE A 277 -8.75 -11.75 -3.59
CA PHE A 277 -8.75 -13.16 -3.20
C PHE A 277 -9.42 -13.41 -1.84
N SER A 278 -9.27 -12.49 -0.89
CA SER A 278 -9.90 -12.61 0.44
C SER A 278 -11.39 -12.29 0.44
N LEU A 279 -11.85 -11.38 -0.41
CA LEU A 279 -13.20 -10.81 -0.39
C LEU A 279 -14.11 -11.29 -1.53
N VAL A 280 -13.59 -12.07 -2.47
CA VAL A 280 -14.38 -12.60 -3.60
C VAL A 280 -15.44 -13.58 -3.12
N GLY A 281 -16.64 -13.51 -3.74
CA GLY A 281 -17.72 -14.46 -3.51
C GLY A 281 -17.49 -15.83 -4.21
N SER A 282 -18.41 -16.76 -4.03
CA SER A 282 -18.38 -18.13 -4.59
C SER A 282 -18.33 -18.18 -6.12
N ASP A 283 -18.86 -17.15 -6.77
CA ASP A 283 -18.95 -17.06 -8.24
C ASP A 283 -17.63 -16.65 -8.91
N GLY A 284 -16.62 -16.38 -8.08
CA GLY A 284 -15.33 -15.91 -8.56
C GLY A 284 -15.30 -14.42 -8.88
N GLY A 285 -14.25 -13.97 -9.55
CA GLY A 285 -14.04 -12.55 -9.79
C GLY A 285 -13.15 -12.24 -10.99
N ARG A 286 -12.84 -10.95 -11.17
CA ARG A 286 -12.02 -10.45 -12.27
C ARG A 286 -11.05 -9.37 -11.77
N MET A 287 -9.81 -9.42 -12.23
CA MET A 287 -8.86 -8.33 -12.05
C MET A 287 -8.31 -7.91 -13.41
N VAL A 288 -8.37 -6.62 -13.69
CA VAL A 288 -7.80 -6.03 -14.90
C VAL A 288 -6.86 -4.91 -14.51
N ALA A 289 -5.61 -4.96 -14.95
CA ALA A 289 -4.67 -3.89 -14.72
C ALA A 289 -4.28 -3.18 -16.01
N LEU A 290 -4.13 -1.86 -15.95
CA LEU A 290 -3.66 -1.06 -17.08
C LEU A 290 -2.14 -1.19 -17.22
N GLY A 291 -1.74 -2.02 -18.17
CA GLY A 291 -0.37 -2.13 -18.66
C GLY A 291 0.01 -0.97 -19.59
N SER A 292 0.91 -1.25 -20.51
CA SER A 292 1.30 -0.34 -21.59
C SER A 292 2.05 -1.09 -22.66
N ALA A 293 1.82 -0.78 -23.94
CA ALA A 293 2.65 -1.30 -25.03
C ALA A 293 4.13 -0.89 -24.88
N ALA A 294 4.39 0.26 -24.25
CA ALA A 294 5.77 0.72 -23.94
C ALA A 294 6.51 -0.15 -22.91
N GLY A 295 5.84 -1.11 -22.27
CA GLY A 295 6.45 -2.13 -21.43
C GLY A 295 7.15 -3.21 -22.26
N ARG A 296 6.60 -4.42 -22.23
CA ARG A 296 7.17 -5.61 -22.89
C ARG A 296 7.12 -5.53 -24.41
N HIS A 297 6.09 -4.91 -25.00
CA HIS A 297 5.76 -5.07 -26.41
C HIS A 297 6.52 -4.10 -27.32
N SER A 298 6.74 -2.87 -26.90
CA SER A 298 7.49 -1.85 -27.66
C SER A 298 8.25 -0.92 -26.71
N PRO A 299 9.42 -1.34 -26.23
CA PRO A 299 10.25 -0.53 -25.34
C PRO A 299 10.50 0.85 -25.92
N THR A 300 10.08 1.88 -25.21
CA THR A 300 10.14 3.26 -25.70
C THR A 300 11.37 3.96 -25.12
N LEU A 301 12.23 4.47 -26.01
CA LEU A 301 13.40 5.24 -25.61
C LEU A 301 13.01 6.43 -24.74
N GLY A 302 13.71 6.62 -23.62
CA GLY A 302 13.42 7.69 -22.67
C GLY A 302 12.31 7.42 -21.68
N LEU A 303 11.78 6.19 -21.58
CA LEU A 303 10.79 5.75 -20.58
C LEU A 303 11.29 4.56 -19.76
N GLY A 304 12.61 4.44 -19.52
CA GLY A 304 13.23 3.24 -18.98
C GLY A 304 12.57 2.68 -17.70
N ALA A 305 12.46 3.47 -16.62
CA ALA A 305 11.86 3.04 -15.36
C ALA A 305 10.37 2.70 -15.52
N TYR A 306 9.63 3.49 -16.29
CA TYR A 306 8.23 3.24 -16.59
C TYR A 306 8.03 1.94 -17.37
N SER A 307 8.79 1.75 -18.45
CA SER A 307 8.73 0.54 -19.30
C SER A 307 9.05 -0.72 -18.49
N LEU A 308 10.10 -0.67 -17.66
CA LEU A 308 10.48 -1.77 -16.78
C LEU A 308 9.34 -2.13 -15.81
N ALA A 309 8.73 -1.13 -15.18
CA ALA A 309 7.65 -1.36 -14.23
C ALA A 309 6.36 -1.86 -14.90
N LYS A 310 6.05 -1.41 -16.12
CA LYS A 310 4.91 -1.92 -16.88
C LYS A 310 5.14 -3.37 -17.35
N SER A 311 6.36 -3.74 -17.72
CA SER A 311 6.72 -5.14 -17.98
C SER A 311 6.58 -6.00 -16.72
N ALA A 312 7.07 -5.51 -15.59
CA ALA A 312 6.94 -6.19 -14.30
C ALA A 312 5.47 -6.39 -13.88
N LEU A 313 4.57 -5.42 -14.18
CA LEU A 313 3.13 -5.56 -13.94
C LEU A 313 2.56 -6.75 -14.72
N GLU A 314 2.85 -6.87 -15.99
CA GLU A 314 2.37 -7.96 -16.84
C GLU A 314 2.87 -9.32 -16.35
N ASP A 315 4.15 -9.41 -15.98
CA ASP A 315 4.71 -10.63 -15.40
C ASP A 315 4.13 -10.97 -14.03
N THR A 316 3.88 -9.97 -13.18
CA THR A 316 3.23 -10.16 -11.89
C THR A 316 1.84 -10.75 -12.06
N LEU A 317 1.02 -10.23 -12.98
CA LEU A 317 -0.31 -10.77 -13.27
C LEU A 317 -0.24 -12.20 -13.79
N ARG A 318 0.67 -12.49 -14.72
CA ARG A 318 0.88 -13.83 -15.27
C ARG A 318 1.26 -14.84 -14.20
N LEU A 319 2.13 -14.47 -13.26
CA LEU A 319 2.57 -15.32 -12.15
C LEU A 319 1.48 -15.55 -11.11
N LEU A 320 0.64 -14.54 -10.84
CA LEU A 320 -0.49 -14.66 -9.92
C LEU A 320 -1.67 -15.46 -10.50
N ALA A 321 -1.81 -15.53 -11.82
CA ALA A 321 -2.96 -16.14 -12.47
C ALA A 321 -3.28 -17.58 -12.00
N PRO A 322 -2.32 -18.52 -11.85
CA PRO A 322 -2.61 -19.86 -11.35
C PRO A 322 -3.12 -19.89 -9.90
N GLU A 323 -2.64 -18.97 -9.06
CA GLU A 323 -3.08 -18.87 -7.66
C GLU A 323 -4.51 -18.33 -7.58
N MET A 324 -4.79 -17.27 -8.35
CA MET A 324 -6.09 -16.59 -8.40
C MET A 324 -7.17 -17.51 -8.98
N ALA A 325 -6.82 -18.35 -9.95
CA ALA A 325 -7.73 -19.31 -10.60
C ALA A 325 -8.35 -20.30 -9.61
N ARG A 326 -7.70 -20.59 -8.48
CA ARG A 326 -8.25 -21.46 -7.41
C ARG A 326 -9.57 -20.95 -6.83
N LYS A 327 -9.81 -19.65 -6.91
CA LYS A 327 -11.08 -19.01 -6.55
C LYS A 327 -11.87 -18.51 -7.77
N LYS A 328 -11.65 -19.06 -8.95
CA LYS A 328 -12.29 -18.68 -10.21
C LYS A 328 -12.06 -17.18 -10.56
N ILE A 329 -10.92 -16.62 -10.16
CA ILE A 329 -10.58 -15.24 -10.45
C ILE A 329 -9.71 -15.19 -11.71
N GLY A 330 -10.23 -14.55 -12.77
CA GLY A 330 -9.43 -14.20 -13.95
C GLY A 330 -8.66 -12.90 -13.72
N ILE A 331 -7.37 -12.87 -14.09
CA ILE A 331 -6.49 -11.73 -13.88
C ILE A 331 -5.71 -11.43 -15.15
N ASN A 332 -5.86 -10.21 -15.71
CA ASN A 332 -5.33 -9.87 -17.04
C ASN A 332 -4.83 -8.41 -17.09
N ALA A 333 -4.00 -8.10 -18.09
CA ALA A 333 -3.59 -6.75 -18.43
C ALA A 333 -4.27 -6.24 -19.71
N VAL A 334 -4.55 -4.93 -19.77
CA VAL A 334 -4.84 -4.20 -20.99
C VAL A 334 -3.69 -3.23 -21.24
N CYS A 335 -3.03 -3.35 -22.38
CA CYS A 335 -1.78 -2.66 -22.71
C CYS A 335 -2.00 -1.71 -23.91
N PRO A 336 -2.51 -0.49 -23.72
CA PRO A 336 -2.70 0.47 -24.79
C PRO A 336 -1.34 1.00 -25.30
N THR A 337 -1.32 1.38 -26.59
CA THR A 337 -0.27 2.23 -27.15
C THR A 337 -0.46 3.68 -26.73
N PHE A 338 -0.15 4.65 -27.58
CA PHE A 338 -0.31 6.05 -27.25
C PHE A 338 -1.81 6.44 -27.12
N VAL A 339 -2.14 7.05 -25.98
CA VAL A 339 -3.48 7.60 -25.66
C VAL A 339 -3.30 9.09 -25.33
N SER A 340 -4.14 9.96 -25.86
CA SER A 340 -3.99 11.43 -25.71
C SER A 340 -4.47 12.00 -24.39
N VAL A 341 -4.96 11.16 -23.46
CA VAL A 341 -5.50 11.58 -22.15
C VAL A 341 -4.59 11.20 -20.99
N GLY A 342 -4.94 11.66 -19.81
CA GLY A 342 -4.24 11.33 -18.57
C GLY A 342 -2.81 11.89 -18.52
N MET A 343 -1.82 11.05 -18.29
CA MET A 343 -0.41 11.46 -18.19
C MET A 343 0.13 12.10 -19.47
N ASN A 344 -0.41 11.75 -20.64
CA ASN A 344 -0.02 12.35 -21.90
C ASN A 344 -0.64 13.73 -22.12
N ALA A 345 -1.87 13.99 -21.65
CA ALA A 345 -2.49 15.31 -21.71
C ALA A 345 -1.68 16.36 -20.95
N GLN A 346 -1.11 15.98 -19.80
CA GLN A 346 -0.24 16.88 -19.02
C GLN A 346 1.11 17.21 -19.71
N ALA A 347 1.54 16.40 -20.66
CA ALA A 347 2.77 16.59 -21.41
C ALA A 347 2.63 17.59 -22.60
N GLN A 348 1.53 18.33 -22.70
CA GLN A 348 1.24 19.26 -23.81
C GLN A 348 1.52 18.61 -25.17
N VAL A 349 0.83 17.49 -25.43
CA VAL A 349 0.97 16.78 -26.70
C VAL A 349 0.41 17.65 -27.82
N ASP A 350 1.30 18.15 -28.67
CA ASP A 350 0.93 18.96 -29.82
C ASP A 350 0.30 18.12 -30.95
N ASP A 351 -0.40 18.79 -31.86
CA ASP A 351 -1.01 18.16 -33.01
C ASP A 351 0.01 17.43 -33.92
N LEU A 352 1.26 17.90 -33.92
CA LEU A 352 2.32 17.28 -34.71
C LEU A 352 2.70 15.90 -34.15
N ARG A 353 2.76 15.76 -32.84
CA ARG A 353 3.00 14.47 -32.18
C ARG A 353 1.85 13.50 -32.44
N ILE A 354 0.61 13.97 -32.30
CA ILE A 354 -0.59 13.15 -32.60
C ILE A 354 -0.54 12.66 -34.07
N LYS A 355 -0.18 13.54 -35.01
CA LYS A 355 -0.04 13.17 -36.44
C LYS A 355 1.04 12.10 -36.64
N ARG A 356 2.19 12.25 -35.98
CA ARG A 356 3.27 11.25 -36.05
C ARG A 356 2.86 9.90 -35.48
N GLU A 357 2.21 9.88 -34.32
CA GLU A 357 1.73 8.63 -33.71
C GLU A 357 0.68 7.96 -34.61
N LYS A 358 -0.28 8.71 -35.17
CA LYS A 358 -1.28 8.20 -36.13
C LYS A 358 -0.62 7.57 -37.36
N ALA A 359 0.44 8.18 -37.88
CA ALA A 359 1.13 7.68 -39.08
C ALA A 359 1.84 6.33 -38.84
N LEU A 360 2.14 5.99 -37.59
CA LEU A 360 2.77 4.73 -37.20
C LEU A 360 1.76 3.60 -36.96
N ILE A 361 0.45 3.93 -36.85
CA ILE A 361 -0.61 2.97 -36.54
C ILE A 361 -1.37 2.61 -37.81
N PRO A 362 -1.35 1.35 -38.30
CA PRO A 362 -2.03 0.94 -39.53
C PRO A 362 -3.54 1.25 -39.55
N MET A 363 -4.23 1.22 -38.41
CA MET A 363 -5.65 1.64 -38.32
C MET A 363 -5.86 3.15 -38.49
N GLY A 364 -4.81 3.97 -38.66
CA GLY A 364 -4.88 5.39 -38.98
C GLY A 364 -5.37 6.30 -37.86
N ARG A 365 -5.52 5.78 -36.63
CA ARG A 365 -5.91 6.56 -35.44
C ARG A 365 -5.12 6.10 -34.19
N ILE A 366 -5.01 6.97 -33.19
CA ILE A 366 -4.48 6.62 -31.88
C ILE A 366 -5.50 5.80 -31.10
N CYS A 367 -5.02 5.12 -30.05
CA CYS A 367 -5.90 4.44 -29.10
C CYS A 367 -6.71 5.48 -28.32
N GLU A 368 -8.00 5.28 -28.23
CA GLU A 368 -8.95 6.12 -27.51
C GLU A 368 -9.36 5.48 -26.18
N THR A 369 -9.97 6.25 -25.30
CA THR A 369 -10.46 5.74 -24.01
C THR A 369 -11.50 4.66 -24.17
N GLU A 370 -12.34 4.76 -25.22
CA GLU A 370 -13.40 3.82 -25.58
C GLU A 370 -12.86 2.44 -25.96
N ASP A 371 -11.69 2.37 -26.61
CA ASP A 371 -11.01 1.11 -26.92
C ASP A 371 -10.59 0.40 -25.61
N ILE A 372 -10.08 1.18 -24.64
CA ILE A 372 -9.68 0.67 -23.33
C ILE A 372 -10.91 0.21 -22.54
N VAL A 373 -11.96 1.03 -22.50
CA VAL A 373 -13.24 0.71 -21.84
C VAL A 373 -13.81 -0.59 -22.39
N GLY A 374 -13.86 -0.76 -23.71
CA GLY A 374 -14.35 -1.97 -24.35
C GLY A 374 -13.59 -3.22 -23.92
N ALA A 375 -12.24 -3.17 -23.93
CA ALA A 375 -11.39 -4.27 -23.51
C ALA A 375 -11.56 -4.59 -22.01
N VAL A 376 -11.62 -3.58 -21.15
CA VAL A 376 -11.81 -3.76 -19.70
C VAL A 376 -13.19 -4.37 -19.40
N ARG A 377 -14.27 -3.86 -20.01
CA ARG A 377 -15.63 -4.42 -19.85
C ARG A 377 -15.69 -5.88 -20.28
N TYR A 378 -15.07 -6.21 -21.43
CA TYR A 378 -14.97 -7.60 -21.88
C TYR A 378 -14.28 -8.48 -20.84
N LEU A 379 -13.11 -8.08 -20.33
CA LEU A 379 -12.37 -8.86 -19.36
C LEU A 379 -13.06 -8.97 -17.99
N LEU A 380 -13.90 -8.03 -17.62
CA LEU A 380 -14.76 -8.10 -16.43
C LEU A 380 -15.99 -8.97 -16.65
N SER A 381 -16.40 -9.24 -17.88
CA SER A 381 -17.60 -9.98 -18.21
C SER A 381 -17.44 -11.50 -17.98
N PRO A 382 -18.54 -12.25 -17.87
CA PRO A 382 -18.53 -13.71 -17.86
C PRO A 382 -17.92 -14.34 -19.12
N ALA A 383 -17.98 -13.66 -20.29
CA ALA A 383 -17.41 -14.14 -21.54
C ALA A 383 -15.89 -14.33 -21.49
N ALA A 384 -15.19 -13.61 -20.59
CA ALA A 384 -13.75 -13.75 -20.37
C ALA A 384 -13.40 -14.76 -19.26
N SER A 385 -14.32 -15.64 -18.87
CA SER A 385 -14.13 -16.54 -17.70
C SER A 385 -12.96 -17.52 -17.83
N PHE A 386 -12.53 -17.82 -19.05
CA PHE A 386 -11.41 -18.72 -19.31
C PHE A 386 -10.12 -17.98 -19.72
N ILE A 387 -10.10 -16.64 -19.62
CA ILE A 387 -8.94 -15.80 -19.93
C ILE A 387 -8.29 -15.35 -18.62
N SER A 388 -7.05 -15.79 -18.38
CA SER A 388 -6.27 -15.42 -17.22
C SER A 388 -4.78 -15.40 -17.53
N GLY A 389 -4.03 -14.46 -16.93
CA GLY A 389 -2.60 -14.30 -17.14
C GLY A 389 -2.23 -13.66 -18.48
N GLN A 390 -3.18 -13.04 -19.20
CA GLN A 390 -2.96 -12.51 -20.54
C GLN A 390 -2.76 -11.00 -20.55
N SER A 391 -1.95 -10.53 -21.51
CA SER A 391 -1.80 -9.11 -21.85
C SER A 391 -2.47 -8.84 -23.18
N ILE A 392 -3.53 -8.04 -23.18
CA ILE A 392 -4.23 -7.63 -24.40
C ILE A 392 -3.68 -6.30 -24.86
N VAL A 393 -2.99 -6.31 -25.99
CA VAL A 393 -2.36 -5.12 -26.55
C VAL A 393 -3.34 -4.39 -27.47
N LEU A 394 -3.58 -3.12 -27.18
CA LEU A 394 -4.43 -2.25 -28.00
C LEU A 394 -3.51 -1.38 -28.88
N SER A 395 -3.07 -1.94 -30.01
CA SER A 395 -2.03 -1.32 -30.85
C SER A 395 -2.53 -0.81 -32.21
N GLY A 396 -3.76 -1.11 -32.60
CA GLY A 396 -4.24 -0.77 -33.95
C GLY A 396 -3.38 -1.40 -35.07
N ALA A 397 -2.83 -2.59 -34.81
CA ALA A 397 -1.88 -3.34 -35.65
C ALA A 397 -0.48 -2.69 -35.78
N GLN A 398 -0.09 -1.79 -34.87
CA GLN A 398 1.26 -1.20 -34.81
C GLN A 398 2.31 -2.23 -34.37
N LEU A 399 1.93 -3.26 -33.64
CA LEU A 399 2.79 -4.30 -33.05
C LEU A 399 2.34 -5.68 -33.52
#